data_317a24398eefdb6563fed32f7fcffd09
#
_entry.id   317a24398eefdb6563fed32f7fcffd09
#
_cell.length_a   1.000
_cell.length_b   1.000
_cell.length_c   1.000
_cell.angle_alpha   90.00
_cell.angle_beta   90.00
_cell.angle_gamma   90.00
#
_symmetry.space_group_name_H-M   'P 1'
#
loop_
_entity.id
_entity.type
_entity.pdbx_description
1 polymer ?
#
loop_
_entity_poly.entity_id
_entity_poly.type
_entity_poly.pdbx_seq_one_letter_code
_entity_poly.pdbx_strand_id
1 'polypeptide(L)'
;MLNLATLKAIDVHTHAEISVRDPQPRSILQQGAKKYFKHDHENPPTIPEVAAYYRERSMACVIFSVDGERARGIKPVSNEEVAELAAENSDVMIPFASIDPARGAEGVREARRLIEHYGVRGFKFHPQYQEFFPNDRSAYPLYEVIAEAELPALFHTGHSGMGTGLPGGGGIRLKYGNPMDVDDVAVDFPTMPIVLAHPSWPWQDEALSICLHKPQVYIDLSGWSPKYFPPQLIQHANTQLKKKVLFGTDYPLITPDRWLADFEKIDIRPEVRPLILKENAIDLLKLRA
;
A
#
# COMPACT_ATOMS: atom_id res chain seq x y z
N MET A 1 13.50 3.33 -16.34
CA MET A 1 12.41 2.40 -16.72
C MET A 1 12.74 1.03 -16.14
N LEU A 2 11.77 0.31 -15.56
CA LEU A 2 11.95 -0.99 -14.91
C LEU A 2 12.44 -2.05 -15.90
N ASN A 3 13.48 -2.80 -15.51
CA ASN A 3 13.92 -3.98 -16.25
C ASN A 3 13.32 -5.24 -15.59
N LEU A 4 12.14 -5.65 -16.03
CA LEU A 4 11.39 -6.77 -15.43
C LEU A 4 12.16 -8.11 -15.47
N ALA A 5 13.09 -8.29 -16.41
CA ALA A 5 13.86 -9.53 -16.51
C ALA A 5 14.88 -9.69 -15.38
N THR A 6 15.41 -8.59 -14.85
CA THR A 6 16.43 -8.61 -13.79
C THR A 6 15.87 -8.46 -12.39
N LEU A 7 14.63 -7.99 -12.26
CA LEU A 7 13.98 -7.82 -10.96
C LEU A 7 13.65 -9.17 -10.31
N LYS A 8 13.99 -9.31 -9.04
CA LYS A 8 13.66 -10.47 -8.19
C LYS A 8 12.26 -10.36 -7.60
N ALA A 9 11.83 -9.14 -7.23
CA ALA A 9 10.53 -8.89 -6.62
C ALA A 9 10.06 -7.45 -6.88
N ILE A 10 8.74 -7.21 -6.74
CA ILE A 10 8.12 -5.89 -6.75
C ILE A 10 7.32 -5.76 -5.46
N ASP A 11 7.77 -4.90 -4.57
CA ASP A 11 7.11 -4.56 -3.32
C ASP A 11 6.00 -3.54 -3.61
N VAL A 12 4.74 -3.93 -3.40
CA VAL A 12 3.62 -3.03 -3.73
C VAL A 12 3.26 -2.08 -2.60
N HIS A 13 4.02 -2.08 -1.49
CA HIS A 13 3.64 -1.31 -0.31
C HIS A 13 4.86 -0.73 0.43
N THR A 14 5.27 0.47 0.03
CA THR A 14 6.35 1.19 0.72
C THR A 14 5.99 2.66 0.96
N HIS A 15 6.45 3.20 2.07
CA HIS A 15 6.11 4.54 2.52
C HIS A 15 7.24 5.54 2.30
N ALA A 16 6.90 6.71 1.74
CA ALA A 16 7.70 7.93 1.80
C ALA A 16 7.32 8.67 3.09
N GLU A 17 8.15 8.55 4.13
CA GLU A 17 7.85 9.13 5.44
C GLU A 17 8.50 10.48 5.70
N ILE A 18 9.55 10.83 4.95
CA ILE A 18 10.27 12.09 5.11
C ILE A 18 10.49 12.78 3.78
N SER A 19 10.11 14.06 3.72
CA SER A 19 10.37 14.92 2.57
C SER A 19 11.83 15.39 2.58
N VAL A 20 12.49 15.37 1.43
CA VAL A 20 13.81 16.01 1.26
C VAL A 20 13.71 17.50 1.04
N ARG A 21 12.51 18.00 0.63
CA ARG A 21 12.27 19.41 0.33
C ARG A 21 11.74 20.19 1.53
N ASP A 22 10.91 19.52 2.35
CA ASP A 22 10.24 20.12 3.52
C ASP A 22 10.17 19.09 4.66
N PRO A 23 11.33 18.74 5.27
CA PRO A 23 11.37 17.70 6.30
C PRO A 23 10.58 18.13 7.55
N GLN A 24 9.59 17.29 7.93
CA GLN A 24 8.78 17.50 9.11
C GLN A 24 9.28 16.64 10.28
N PRO A 25 9.13 17.10 11.54
CA PRO A 25 9.45 16.29 12.70
C PRO A 25 8.49 15.10 12.78
N ARG A 26 8.99 13.96 13.28
CA ARG A 26 8.14 12.78 13.49
C ARG A 26 7.00 13.08 14.45
N SER A 27 5.81 12.72 14.03
CA SER A 27 4.62 12.77 14.88
C SER A 27 4.66 11.72 16.00
N ILE A 28 3.87 11.91 17.03
CA ILE A 28 3.70 10.93 18.12
C ILE A 28 3.17 9.58 17.59
N LEU A 29 2.35 9.59 16.53
CA LEU A 29 1.82 8.38 15.91
C LEU A 29 2.93 7.58 15.22
N GLN A 30 3.82 8.24 14.46
CA GLN A 30 4.98 7.61 13.84
C GLN A 30 5.99 7.09 14.87
N GLN A 31 6.19 7.81 15.98
CA GLN A 31 7.04 7.33 17.09
C GLN A 31 6.43 6.09 17.74
N GLY A 32 5.09 6.05 17.91
CA GLY A 32 4.37 4.89 18.43
C GLY A 32 4.49 3.67 17.53
N ALA A 33 4.30 3.85 16.20
CA ALA A 33 4.48 2.80 15.21
C ALA A 33 5.91 2.24 15.21
N LYS A 34 6.93 3.11 15.22
CA LYS A 34 8.34 2.71 15.34
C LYS A 34 8.57 1.79 16.53
N LYS A 35 8.05 2.15 17.70
CA LYS A 35 8.17 1.34 18.94
C LYS A 35 7.45 -0.01 18.79
N TYR A 36 6.25 -0.01 18.22
CA TYR A 36 5.44 -1.22 18.02
C TYR A 36 6.14 -2.23 17.09
N PHE A 37 6.67 -1.76 15.96
CA PHE A 37 7.39 -2.60 15.00
C PHE A 37 8.84 -2.92 15.40
N LYS A 38 9.32 -2.37 16.52
CA LYS A 38 10.71 -2.52 17.00
C LYS A 38 11.74 -2.12 15.93
N HIS A 39 11.47 -1.00 15.29
CA HIS A 39 12.30 -0.48 14.20
C HIS A 39 13.44 0.36 14.76
N ASP A 40 14.70 -0.02 14.49
CA ASP A 40 15.88 0.57 15.14
C ASP A 40 16.41 1.83 14.46
N HIS A 41 15.99 2.13 13.21
CA HIS A 41 16.48 3.32 12.51
C HIS A 41 16.00 4.62 13.19
N GLU A 42 16.95 5.48 13.51
CA GLU A 42 16.68 6.76 14.17
C GLU A 42 15.81 7.67 13.30
N ASN A 43 16.08 7.71 12.00
CA ASN A 43 15.29 8.43 11.00
C ASN A 43 14.77 7.48 9.91
N PRO A 44 13.55 7.70 9.36
CA PRO A 44 13.13 6.98 8.16
C PRO A 44 13.99 7.38 6.96
N PRO A 45 14.15 6.49 5.99
CA PRO A 45 14.88 6.81 4.77
C PRO A 45 14.11 7.84 3.93
N THR A 46 14.85 8.69 3.25
CA THR A 46 14.34 9.54 2.16
C THR A 46 14.02 8.71 0.92
N ILE A 47 13.23 9.25 -0.01
CA ILE A 47 12.89 8.54 -1.26
C ILE A 47 14.14 8.09 -2.05
N PRO A 48 15.20 8.93 -2.24
CA PRO A 48 16.44 8.46 -2.87
C PRO A 48 17.15 7.32 -2.12
N GLU A 49 17.11 7.32 -0.78
CA GLU A 49 17.68 6.23 0.02
C GLU A 49 16.87 4.94 -0.11
N VAL A 50 15.53 5.05 -0.18
CA VAL A 50 14.66 3.92 -0.52
C VAL A 50 15.02 3.37 -1.90
N ALA A 51 15.19 4.23 -2.91
CA ALA A 51 15.59 3.81 -4.26
C ALA A 51 16.91 3.04 -4.26
N ALA A 52 17.92 3.57 -3.57
CA ALA A 52 19.22 2.91 -3.44
C ALA A 52 19.09 1.53 -2.77
N TYR A 53 18.32 1.45 -1.68
CA TYR A 53 18.07 0.19 -0.96
C TYR A 53 17.44 -0.90 -1.83
N TYR A 54 16.40 -0.56 -2.62
CA TYR A 54 15.75 -1.51 -3.52
C TYR A 54 16.62 -1.88 -4.73
N ARG A 55 17.40 -0.93 -5.25
CA ARG A 55 18.32 -1.15 -6.39
C ARG A 55 19.42 -2.15 -6.04
N GLU A 56 20.05 -2.03 -4.87
CA GLU A 56 21.04 -2.98 -4.37
C GLU A 56 20.51 -4.42 -4.29
N ARG A 57 19.20 -4.59 -4.09
CA ARG A 57 18.54 -5.90 -3.97
C ARG A 57 17.98 -6.43 -5.27
N SER A 58 18.13 -5.69 -6.37
CA SER A 58 17.48 -5.98 -7.66
C SER A 58 15.95 -6.12 -7.50
N MET A 59 15.35 -5.20 -6.75
CA MET A 59 13.92 -5.14 -6.50
C MET A 59 13.37 -3.79 -6.93
N ALA A 60 12.06 -3.74 -7.21
CA ALA A 60 11.34 -2.49 -7.39
C ALA A 60 10.29 -2.32 -6.28
N CYS A 61 9.82 -1.09 -6.11
CA CYS A 61 8.77 -0.80 -5.14
C CYS A 61 7.74 0.22 -5.66
N VAL A 62 6.52 0.05 -5.19
CA VAL A 62 5.49 1.11 -5.20
C VAL A 62 5.78 2.03 -4.02
N ILE A 63 5.88 3.32 -4.25
CA ILE A 63 6.18 4.33 -3.24
C ILE A 63 5.06 5.36 -3.13
N PHE A 64 4.64 5.68 -1.90
CA PHE A 64 3.61 6.68 -1.60
C PHE A 64 3.79 7.28 -0.21
N SER A 65 3.22 8.46 0.00
CA SER A 65 2.92 9.02 1.32
C SER A 65 1.44 8.82 1.62
N VAL A 66 0.99 9.16 2.84
CA VAL A 66 -0.45 9.11 3.20
C VAL A 66 -0.92 10.51 3.56
N ASP A 67 -1.88 11.03 2.80
CA ASP A 67 -2.52 12.33 3.08
C ASP A 67 -3.50 12.20 4.26
N GLY A 68 -3.01 12.53 5.44
CA GLY A 68 -3.80 12.58 6.68
C GLY A 68 -3.77 13.96 7.33
N GLU A 69 -3.38 15.01 6.61
CA GLU A 69 -3.16 16.35 7.17
C GLU A 69 -4.40 16.88 7.86
N ARG A 70 -5.57 16.77 7.24
CA ARG A 70 -6.85 17.21 7.82
C ARG A 70 -7.17 16.50 9.15
N ALA A 71 -7.01 15.19 9.17
CA ALA A 71 -7.41 14.37 10.32
C ALA A 71 -6.37 14.34 11.44
N ARG A 72 -5.09 14.55 11.12
CA ARG A 72 -3.96 14.36 12.04
C ARG A 72 -3.11 15.61 12.26
N GLY A 73 -3.29 16.67 11.47
CA GLY A 73 -2.44 17.85 11.52
C GLY A 73 -0.99 17.57 11.11
N ILE A 74 -0.75 16.50 10.36
CA ILE A 74 0.59 16.05 9.94
C ILE A 74 0.67 16.20 8.44
N LYS A 75 1.55 17.09 7.98
CA LYS A 75 1.79 17.31 6.56
C LYS A 75 2.46 16.08 5.94
N PRO A 76 1.88 15.49 4.88
CA PRO A 76 2.51 14.37 4.18
C PRO A 76 3.69 14.83 3.33
N VAL A 77 4.51 13.91 2.85
CA VAL A 77 5.35 14.17 1.67
C VAL A 77 4.41 14.43 0.50
N SER A 78 4.61 15.50 -0.25
CA SER A 78 3.69 15.87 -1.33
C SER A 78 3.67 14.82 -2.43
N ASN A 79 2.52 14.64 -3.08
CA ASN A 79 2.37 13.70 -4.18
C ASN A 79 3.30 14.04 -5.35
N GLU A 80 3.56 15.32 -5.59
CA GLU A 80 4.50 15.80 -6.60
C GLU A 80 5.93 15.37 -6.27
N GLU A 81 6.38 15.55 -5.03
CA GLU A 81 7.73 15.13 -4.61
C GLU A 81 7.91 13.62 -4.75
N VAL A 82 6.90 12.84 -4.34
CA VAL A 82 6.91 11.37 -4.50
C VAL A 82 7.02 11.01 -5.97
N ALA A 83 6.21 11.62 -6.84
CA ALA A 83 6.17 11.30 -8.26
C ALA A 83 7.46 11.72 -8.99
N GLU A 84 7.98 12.92 -8.72
CA GLU A 84 9.20 13.43 -9.34
C GLU A 84 10.44 12.63 -8.95
N LEU A 85 10.61 12.34 -7.64
CA LEU A 85 11.73 11.52 -7.17
C LEU A 85 11.60 10.05 -7.62
N ALA A 86 10.38 9.53 -7.75
CA ALA A 86 10.17 8.21 -8.35
C ALA A 86 10.51 8.21 -9.86
N ALA A 87 10.21 9.28 -10.59
CA ALA A 87 10.57 9.42 -12.00
C ALA A 87 12.10 9.45 -12.20
N GLU A 88 12.84 10.15 -11.31
CA GLU A 88 14.30 10.14 -11.28
C GLU A 88 14.89 8.74 -11.00
N ASN A 89 14.12 7.88 -10.33
CA ASN A 89 14.49 6.51 -9.95
C ASN A 89 13.58 5.46 -10.61
N SER A 90 13.13 5.73 -11.84
CA SER A 90 12.16 4.91 -12.60
C SER A 90 12.65 3.50 -12.95
N ASP A 91 13.91 3.19 -12.67
CA ASP A 91 14.49 1.85 -12.75
C ASP A 91 14.06 0.93 -11.59
N VAL A 92 13.61 1.51 -10.45
CA VAL A 92 13.21 0.76 -9.26
C VAL A 92 11.93 1.28 -8.58
N MET A 93 11.38 2.44 -8.98
CA MET A 93 10.22 3.04 -8.29
C MET A 93 9.01 3.22 -9.18
N ILE A 94 7.83 3.03 -8.59
CA ILE A 94 6.51 3.22 -9.18
C ILE A 94 5.72 4.16 -8.25
N PRO A 95 5.39 5.40 -8.67
CA PRO A 95 4.72 6.35 -7.79
C PRO A 95 3.22 6.05 -7.67
N PHE A 96 2.74 6.01 -6.41
CA PHE A 96 1.33 6.14 -6.09
C PHE A 96 1.10 7.47 -5.38
N ALA A 97 -0.10 8.01 -5.50
CA ALA A 97 -0.54 9.19 -4.76
C ALA A 97 -1.43 8.81 -3.57
N SER A 98 -1.59 9.74 -2.64
CA SER A 98 -2.63 9.66 -1.62
C SER A 98 -3.31 11.01 -1.51
N ILE A 99 -4.64 11.00 -1.53
CA ILE A 99 -5.47 12.19 -1.42
C ILE A 99 -6.57 11.90 -0.40
N ASP A 100 -6.75 12.79 0.60
CA ASP A 100 -7.87 12.67 1.54
C ASP A 100 -9.19 12.89 0.78
N PRO A 101 -10.12 11.92 0.76
CA PRO A 101 -11.41 12.07 0.07
C PRO A 101 -12.21 13.30 0.54
N ALA A 102 -12.02 13.76 1.77
CA ALA A 102 -12.68 14.96 2.30
C ALA A 102 -12.28 16.26 1.58
N ARG A 103 -11.23 16.24 0.75
CA ARG A 103 -10.85 17.37 -0.10
C ARG A 103 -11.84 17.59 -1.28
N GLY A 104 -12.75 16.65 -1.53
CA GLY A 104 -13.83 16.77 -2.49
C GLY A 104 -13.34 17.17 -3.90
N ALA A 105 -13.96 18.19 -4.49
CA ALA A 105 -13.65 18.62 -5.87
C ALA A 105 -12.18 19.07 -6.07
N GLU A 106 -11.51 19.56 -5.04
CA GLU A 106 -10.08 19.90 -5.10
C GLU A 106 -9.23 18.63 -5.24
N GLY A 107 -9.50 17.60 -4.42
CA GLY A 107 -8.83 16.30 -4.50
C GLY A 107 -9.04 15.63 -5.86
N VAL A 108 -10.24 15.72 -6.44
CA VAL A 108 -10.55 15.22 -7.78
C VAL A 108 -9.69 15.91 -8.85
N ARG A 109 -9.57 17.24 -8.80
CA ARG A 109 -8.70 17.98 -9.75
C ARG A 109 -7.24 17.62 -9.58
N GLU A 110 -6.77 17.45 -8.34
CA GLU A 110 -5.41 17.02 -8.06
C GLU A 110 -5.15 15.62 -8.59
N ALA A 111 -6.06 14.66 -8.39
CA ALA A 111 -5.92 13.30 -8.91
C ALA A 111 -5.75 13.29 -10.43
N ARG A 112 -6.59 14.02 -11.17
CA ARG A 112 -6.45 14.14 -12.63
C ARG A 112 -5.09 14.71 -13.03
N ARG A 113 -4.66 15.80 -12.38
CA ARG A 113 -3.36 16.44 -12.64
C ARG A 113 -2.19 15.49 -12.36
N LEU A 114 -2.23 14.71 -11.28
CA LEU A 114 -1.18 13.76 -10.92
C LEU A 114 -1.09 12.61 -11.93
N ILE A 115 -2.22 12.14 -12.42
CA ILE A 115 -2.27 11.11 -13.47
C ILE A 115 -1.71 11.65 -14.79
N GLU A 116 -2.19 12.82 -15.23
CA GLU A 116 -1.89 13.39 -16.55
C GLU A 116 -0.46 13.93 -16.66
N HIS A 117 0.10 14.51 -15.59
CA HIS A 117 1.34 15.26 -15.65
C HIS A 117 2.49 14.69 -14.82
N TYR A 118 2.20 13.85 -13.82
CA TYR A 118 3.22 13.29 -12.92
C TYR A 118 3.42 11.78 -13.05
N GLY A 119 2.64 11.13 -13.91
CA GLY A 119 2.79 9.70 -14.16
C GLY A 119 2.48 8.80 -12.97
N VAL A 120 1.60 9.23 -12.09
CA VAL A 120 1.12 8.42 -10.96
C VAL A 120 0.42 7.16 -11.48
N ARG A 121 0.72 6.02 -10.86
CA ARG A 121 0.31 4.68 -11.32
C ARG A 121 -0.70 4.00 -10.39
N GLY A 122 -1.22 4.70 -9.38
CA GLY A 122 -2.23 4.21 -8.45
C GLY A 122 -2.42 5.15 -7.26
N PHE A 123 -3.36 4.79 -6.39
CA PHE A 123 -3.71 5.63 -5.23
C PHE A 123 -3.75 4.80 -3.94
N LYS A 124 -3.16 5.36 -2.86
CA LYS A 124 -3.21 4.81 -1.50
C LYS A 124 -4.25 5.52 -0.67
N PHE A 125 -5.07 4.73 0.02
CA PHE A 125 -6.00 5.18 1.05
C PHE A 125 -5.66 4.51 2.38
N HIS A 126 -5.77 5.27 3.46
CA HIS A 126 -5.67 4.76 4.82
C HIS A 126 -6.89 5.20 5.64
N PRO A 127 -8.01 4.50 5.52
CA PRO A 127 -9.30 4.93 6.08
C PRO A 127 -9.26 5.29 7.57
N GLN A 128 -8.55 4.50 8.40
CA GLN A 128 -8.41 4.81 9.83
C GLN A 128 -7.59 6.09 10.09
N TYR A 129 -6.59 6.36 9.25
CA TYR A 129 -5.73 7.53 9.39
C TYR A 129 -6.40 8.79 8.84
N GLN A 130 -7.17 8.66 7.74
CA GLN A 130 -7.90 9.72 7.06
C GLN A 130 -9.32 9.94 7.61
N GLU A 131 -9.82 9.06 8.50
CA GLU A 131 -11.13 9.13 9.16
C GLU A 131 -12.33 9.12 8.19
N PHE A 132 -12.41 8.11 7.34
CA PHE A 132 -13.57 7.90 6.47
C PHE A 132 -13.87 6.41 6.30
N PHE A 133 -15.10 6.05 5.98
CA PHE A 133 -15.43 4.70 5.51
C PHE A 133 -15.16 4.59 4.01
N PRO A 134 -14.52 3.51 3.52
CA PRO A 134 -14.27 3.33 2.09
C PRO A 134 -15.50 3.52 1.20
N ASN A 135 -16.68 3.11 1.66
CA ASN A 135 -17.97 3.23 0.97
C ASN A 135 -18.70 4.57 1.19
N ASP A 136 -18.06 5.56 1.83
CA ASP A 136 -18.62 6.90 1.90
C ASP A 136 -18.79 7.52 0.52
N ARG A 137 -20.01 7.93 0.17
CA ARG A 137 -20.32 8.50 -1.15
C ARG A 137 -19.52 9.77 -1.48
N SER A 138 -19.02 10.47 -0.48
CA SER A 138 -18.14 11.63 -0.66
C SER A 138 -16.78 11.27 -1.26
N ALA A 139 -16.33 10.01 -1.13
CA ALA A 139 -15.08 9.53 -1.71
C ALA A 139 -15.25 9.10 -3.20
N TYR A 140 -16.46 8.79 -3.63
CA TYR A 140 -16.74 8.23 -4.96
C TYR A 140 -16.27 9.08 -6.13
N PRO A 141 -16.40 10.43 -6.13
CA PRO A 141 -15.86 11.25 -7.22
C PRO A 141 -14.35 11.08 -7.43
N LEU A 142 -13.60 10.72 -6.37
CA LEU A 142 -12.18 10.41 -6.49
C LEU A 142 -11.98 9.01 -7.09
N TYR A 143 -12.78 8.03 -6.66
CA TYR A 143 -12.73 6.67 -7.24
C TYR A 143 -13.13 6.64 -8.70
N GLU A 144 -14.07 7.49 -9.14
CA GLU A 144 -14.43 7.65 -10.56
C GLU A 144 -13.20 8.00 -11.40
N VAL A 145 -12.39 8.97 -10.97
CA VAL A 145 -11.15 9.36 -11.67
C VAL A 145 -10.15 8.22 -11.73
N ILE A 146 -10.01 7.48 -10.64
CA ILE A 146 -9.07 6.34 -10.56
C ILE A 146 -9.54 5.22 -11.48
N ALA A 147 -10.85 4.93 -11.48
CA ALA A 147 -11.46 3.89 -12.32
C ALA A 147 -11.41 4.26 -13.82
N GLU A 148 -11.69 5.53 -14.18
CA GLU A 148 -11.57 6.05 -15.55
C GLU A 148 -10.15 5.87 -16.10
N ALA A 149 -9.13 6.05 -15.24
CA ALA A 149 -7.72 5.85 -15.59
C ALA A 149 -7.28 4.38 -15.52
N GLU A 150 -8.16 3.45 -15.13
CA GLU A 150 -7.87 2.03 -14.90
C GLU A 150 -6.69 1.79 -13.95
N LEU A 151 -6.50 2.67 -12.96
CA LEU A 151 -5.43 2.61 -11.97
C LEU A 151 -5.89 1.85 -10.71
N PRO A 152 -4.96 1.18 -9.99
CA PRO A 152 -5.30 0.50 -8.75
C PRO A 152 -5.51 1.48 -7.59
N ALA A 153 -6.49 1.15 -6.74
CA ALA A 153 -6.73 1.76 -5.44
C ALA A 153 -6.29 0.78 -4.33
N LEU A 154 -5.31 1.17 -3.53
CA LEU A 154 -4.75 0.38 -2.43
C LEU A 154 -5.31 0.90 -1.11
N PHE A 155 -6.16 0.12 -0.44
CA PHE A 155 -6.80 0.46 0.83
C PHE A 155 -6.10 -0.23 1.99
N HIS A 156 -5.72 0.52 3.02
CA HIS A 156 -5.35 -0.07 4.30
C HIS A 156 -6.57 -0.76 4.90
N THR A 157 -6.44 -2.04 5.25
CA THR A 157 -7.49 -2.85 5.89
C THR A 157 -6.97 -3.57 7.12
N GLY A 158 -7.86 -3.90 8.04
CA GLY A 158 -7.51 -4.58 9.28
C GLY A 158 -6.98 -3.66 10.37
N HIS A 159 -6.13 -4.21 11.22
CA HIS A 159 -5.50 -3.50 12.33
C HIS A 159 -4.49 -2.46 11.83
N SER A 160 -4.44 -1.31 12.50
CA SER A 160 -3.44 -0.29 12.22
C SER A 160 -2.34 -0.30 13.27
N GLY A 161 -1.07 -0.33 12.82
CA GLY A 161 0.09 -0.12 13.68
C GLY A 161 0.20 1.32 14.19
N MET A 162 -0.39 2.27 13.44
CA MET A 162 -0.43 3.68 13.85
C MET A 162 -1.27 3.85 15.13
N GLY A 163 -0.71 4.55 16.11
CA GLY A 163 -1.38 4.78 17.40
C GLY A 163 -1.35 3.61 18.38
N THR A 164 -0.86 2.44 17.99
CA THR A 164 -0.78 1.28 18.88
C THR A 164 0.08 1.58 20.11
N GLY A 165 -0.44 1.26 21.28
CA GLY A 165 0.22 1.52 22.58
C GLY A 165 0.11 2.97 23.09
N LEU A 166 -0.51 3.88 22.35
CA LEU A 166 -0.80 5.23 22.80
C LEU A 166 -2.16 5.28 23.52
N PRO A 167 -2.36 6.20 24.48
CA PRO A 167 -3.66 6.44 25.08
C PRO A 167 -4.74 6.68 24.02
N GLY A 168 -5.87 5.97 24.12
CA GLY A 168 -6.95 6.02 23.13
C GLY A 168 -6.55 5.65 21.71
N GLY A 169 -5.43 4.88 21.55
CA GLY A 169 -4.91 4.52 20.23
C GLY A 169 -4.45 5.73 19.41
N GLY A 170 -4.05 6.83 20.08
CA GLY A 170 -3.70 8.09 19.40
C GLY A 170 -4.83 8.67 18.56
N GLY A 171 -6.10 8.35 18.89
CA GLY A 171 -7.29 8.79 18.14
C GLY A 171 -7.64 7.95 16.93
N ILE A 172 -6.88 6.88 16.62
CA ILE A 172 -7.17 5.98 15.50
C ILE A 172 -8.41 5.12 15.80
N ARG A 173 -9.37 5.11 14.90
CA ARG A 173 -10.58 4.27 14.99
C ARG A 173 -10.50 3.10 14.03
N LEU A 174 -10.37 1.89 14.59
CA LEU A 174 -10.19 0.66 13.80
C LEU A 174 -11.38 0.32 12.91
N LYS A 175 -12.58 0.78 13.25
CA LYS A 175 -13.81 0.50 12.47
C LYS A 175 -13.71 0.85 10.99
N TYR A 176 -12.94 1.87 10.64
CA TYR A 176 -12.74 2.30 9.25
C TYR A 176 -11.89 1.31 8.41
N GLY A 177 -11.27 0.34 9.06
CA GLY A 177 -10.42 -0.67 8.40
C GLY A 177 -11.11 -1.99 8.11
N ASN A 178 -12.44 -2.08 8.25
CA ASN A 178 -13.16 -3.28 7.89
C ASN A 178 -13.15 -3.46 6.37
N PRO A 179 -12.61 -4.56 5.81
CA PRO A 179 -12.57 -4.78 4.37
C PRO A 179 -13.96 -4.88 3.72
N MET A 180 -15.02 -5.18 4.48
CA MET A 180 -16.38 -5.23 3.95
C MET A 180 -16.87 -3.87 3.42
N ASP A 181 -16.37 -2.75 3.94
CA ASP A 181 -16.65 -1.42 3.38
C ASP A 181 -16.01 -1.24 1.99
N VAL A 182 -14.92 -1.97 1.70
CA VAL A 182 -14.30 -2.00 0.37
C VAL A 182 -15.04 -2.95 -0.59
N ASP A 183 -15.78 -3.95 -0.08
CA ASP A 183 -16.63 -4.81 -0.91
C ASP A 183 -17.69 -3.99 -1.65
N ASP A 184 -18.31 -3.00 -0.99
CA ASP A 184 -19.27 -2.07 -1.62
C ASP A 184 -18.61 -1.27 -2.75
N VAL A 185 -17.39 -0.75 -2.50
CA VAL A 185 -16.61 -0.03 -3.53
C VAL A 185 -16.30 -0.92 -4.73
N ALA A 186 -15.96 -2.18 -4.49
CA ALA A 186 -15.67 -3.14 -5.55
C ALA A 186 -16.91 -3.51 -6.40
N VAL A 187 -18.12 -3.43 -5.82
CA VAL A 187 -19.38 -3.56 -6.56
C VAL A 187 -19.62 -2.35 -7.45
N ASP A 188 -19.47 -1.15 -6.89
CA ASP A 188 -19.80 0.09 -7.57
C ASP A 188 -18.74 0.48 -8.64
N PHE A 189 -17.49 0.00 -8.51
CA PHE A 189 -16.38 0.22 -9.45
C PHE A 189 -15.79 -1.10 -9.97
N PRO A 190 -16.53 -1.86 -10.79
CA PRO A 190 -16.13 -3.21 -11.20
C PRO A 190 -14.89 -3.28 -12.11
N THR A 191 -14.48 -2.16 -12.69
CA THR A 191 -13.28 -2.06 -13.56
C THR A 191 -12.05 -1.53 -12.83
N MET A 192 -12.21 -0.95 -11.63
CA MET A 192 -11.10 -0.44 -10.84
C MET A 192 -10.39 -1.59 -10.12
N PRO A 193 -9.09 -1.84 -10.38
CA PRO A 193 -8.33 -2.78 -9.58
C PRO A 193 -8.23 -2.29 -8.13
N ILE A 194 -8.48 -3.16 -7.17
CA ILE A 194 -8.44 -2.82 -5.74
C ILE A 194 -7.46 -3.74 -5.04
N VAL A 195 -6.64 -3.19 -4.15
CA VAL A 195 -5.75 -3.95 -3.28
C VAL A 195 -6.15 -3.75 -1.83
N LEU A 196 -6.50 -4.83 -1.14
CA LEU A 196 -6.65 -4.86 0.30
C LEU A 196 -5.26 -4.99 0.91
N ALA A 197 -4.78 -3.92 1.58
CA ALA A 197 -3.47 -3.95 2.19
C ALA A 197 -3.48 -4.75 3.48
N HIS A 198 -2.41 -5.51 3.69
CA HIS A 198 -2.17 -6.40 4.81
C HIS A 198 -3.05 -7.67 4.82
N PRO A 199 -2.73 -8.66 5.67
CA PRO A 199 -3.60 -9.81 5.92
C PRO A 199 -4.96 -9.47 6.54
N SER A 200 -5.24 -8.18 6.79
CA SER A 200 -6.53 -7.64 7.30
C SER A 200 -6.95 -8.13 8.69
N TRP A 201 -6.01 -8.57 9.55
CA TRP A 201 -6.38 -8.97 10.91
C TRP A 201 -7.18 -7.87 11.63
N PRO A 202 -8.32 -8.19 12.33
CA PRO A 202 -8.88 -9.51 12.59
C PRO A 202 -9.88 -10.02 11.52
N TRP A 203 -10.07 -9.31 10.42
CA TRP A 203 -11.04 -9.61 9.34
C TRP A 203 -10.39 -10.32 8.14
N GLN A 204 -9.49 -11.29 8.41
CA GLN A 204 -8.78 -11.99 7.34
C GLN A 204 -9.71 -12.80 6.43
N ASP A 205 -10.69 -13.48 7.03
CA ASP A 205 -11.60 -14.35 6.28
C ASP A 205 -12.55 -13.54 5.39
N GLU A 206 -12.98 -12.37 5.84
CA GLU A 206 -13.73 -11.40 5.04
C GLU A 206 -12.90 -10.90 3.86
N ALA A 207 -11.65 -10.49 4.09
CA ALA A 207 -10.74 -10.04 3.02
C ALA A 207 -10.50 -11.15 1.99
N LEU A 208 -10.25 -12.38 2.42
CA LEU A 208 -10.07 -13.53 1.54
C LEU A 208 -11.36 -13.82 0.75
N SER A 209 -12.55 -13.73 1.40
CA SER A 209 -13.84 -13.92 0.75
C SER A 209 -14.07 -12.88 -0.35
N ILE A 210 -13.77 -11.61 -0.10
CA ILE A 210 -13.87 -10.54 -1.10
C ILE A 210 -12.96 -10.83 -2.29
N CYS A 211 -11.68 -11.18 -2.03
CA CYS A 211 -10.73 -11.51 -3.08
C CYS A 211 -11.19 -12.73 -3.92
N LEU A 212 -11.83 -13.72 -3.31
CA LEU A 212 -12.38 -14.87 -4.03
C LEU A 212 -13.59 -14.50 -4.88
N HIS A 213 -14.45 -13.62 -4.37
CA HIS A 213 -15.70 -13.23 -5.01
C HIS A 213 -15.55 -12.21 -6.13
N LYS A 214 -14.62 -11.24 -5.97
CA LYS A 214 -14.43 -10.10 -6.88
C LYS A 214 -13.17 -10.29 -7.74
N PRO A 215 -13.29 -10.38 -9.08
CA PRO A 215 -12.12 -10.65 -9.95
C PRO A 215 -11.04 -9.54 -9.88
N GLN A 216 -11.44 -8.28 -9.67
CA GLN A 216 -10.54 -7.12 -9.63
C GLN A 216 -9.94 -6.84 -8.26
N VAL A 217 -10.28 -7.61 -7.20
CA VAL A 217 -9.75 -7.38 -5.85
C VAL A 217 -8.58 -8.31 -5.56
N TYR A 218 -7.50 -7.73 -5.08
CA TYR A 218 -6.22 -8.34 -4.69
C TYR A 218 -5.98 -8.14 -3.20
N ILE A 219 -5.01 -8.85 -2.64
CA ILE A 219 -4.52 -8.65 -1.27
C ILE A 219 -3.00 -8.57 -1.28
N ASP A 220 -2.43 -7.60 -0.56
CA ASP A 220 -0.99 -7.58 -0.30
C ASP A 220 -0.67 -8.13 1.10
N LEU A 221 0.55 -8.62 1.26
CA LEU A 221 1.00 -9.30 2.47
C LEU A 221 1.86 -8.41 3.37
N SER A 222 1.77 -7.10 3.23
CA SER A 222 2.56 -6.11 3.95
C SER A 222 2.18 -5.97 5.43
N GLY A 223 3.01 -5.26 6.20
CA GLY A 223 2.75 -4.93 7.60
C GLY A 223 2.83 -6.09 8.59
N TRP A 224 3.02 -7.31 8.12
CA TRP A 224 3.11 -8.53 8.91
C TRP A 224 4.29 -9.39 8.48
N SER A 225 5.02 -9.95 9.44
CA SER A 225 5.99 -10.99 9.12
C SER A 225 5.26 -12.27 8.69
N PRO A 226 5.69 -12.91 7.58
CA PRO A 226 5.07 -14.13 7.06
C PRO A 226 4.88 -15.27 8.07
N LYS A 227 5.72 -15.35 9.09
CA LYS A 227 5.59 -16.35 10.17
C LYS A 227 4.28 -16.25 10.98
N TYR A 228 3.54 -15.13 10.86
CA TYR A 228 2.27 -14.92 11.55
C TYR A 228 1.07 -15.08 10.62
N PHE A 229 1.28 -15.45 9.37
CA PHE A 229 0.16 -15.64 8.44
C PHE A 229 -0.72 -16.80 8.87
N PRO A 230 -2.06 -16.62 8.91
CA PRO A 230 -2.96 -17.69 9.27
C PRO A 230 -2.97 -18.79 8.20
N PRO A 231 -3.24 -20.06 8.59
CA PRO A 231 -3.25 -21.19 7.65
C PRO A 231 -4.18 -21.00 6.46
N GLN A 232 -5.33 -20.34 6.65
CA GLN A 232 -6.30 -20.06 5.59
C GLN A 232 -5.71 -19.15 4.51
N LEU A 233 -4.96 -18.11 4.90
CA LEU A 233 -4.28 -17.23 3.95
C LEU A 233 -3.26 -18.02 3.11
N ILE A 234 -2.44 -18.86 3.75
CA ILE A 234 -1.45 -19.71 3.07
C ILE A 234 -2.14 -20.69 2.11
N GLN A 235 -3.23 -21.31 2.53
CA GLN A 235 -4.03 -22.22 1.70
C GLN A 235 -4.56 -21.51 0.45
N HIS A 236 -5.21 -20.36 0.60
CA HIS A 236 -5.75 -19.60 -0.52
C HIS A 236 -4.68 -19.02 -1.44
N ALA A 237 -3.55 -18.54 -0.88
CA ALA A 237 -2.41 -18.07 -1.64
C ALA A 237 -1.82 -19.16 -2.53
N ASN A 238 -1.81 -20.42 -2.06
CA ASN A 238 -1.35 -21.58 -2.83
C ASN A 238 -2.34 -22.08 -3.88
N THR A 239 -3.61 -21.66 -3.82
CA THR A 239 -4.68 -22.25 -4.64
C THR A 239 -5.46 -21.20 -5.42
N GLN A 240 -6.63 -20.80 -4.94
CA GLN A 240 -7.58 -19.96 -5.65
C GLN A 240 -7.09 -18.52 -5.83
N LEU A 241 -6.32 -17.98 -4.87
CA LEU A 241 -5.81 -16.62 -4.91
C LEU A 241 -4.37 -16.50 -5.41
N LYS A 242 -3.75 -17.56 -5.94
CA LYS A 242 -2.35 -17.56 -6.38
C LYS A 242 -1.98 -16.42 -7.35
N LYS A 243 -2.96 -15.88 -8.09
CA LYS A 243 -2.79 -14.75 -9.02
C LYS A 243 -3.25 -13.41 -8.45
N LYS A 244 -3.60 -13.35 -7.17
CA LYS A 244 -4.17 -12.15 -6.53
C LYS A 244 -3.47 -11.75 -5.23
N VAL A 245 -2.53 -12.56 -4.76
CA VAL A 245 -1.72 -12.26 -3.59
C VAL A 245 -0.45 -11.56 -4.06
N LEU A 246 -0.13 -10.43 -3.41
CA LEU A 246 0.95 -9.54 -3.77
C LEU A 246 2.00 -9.48 -2.65
N PHE A 247 3.26 -9.37 -3.03
CA PHE A 247 4.34 -9.07 -2.11
C PHE A 247 4.29 -7.59 -1.70
N GLY A 248 4.28 -7.34 -0.41
CA GLY A 248 4.37 -6.04 0.19
C GLY A 248 5.07 -6.13 1.53
N THR A 249 5.83 -5.11 1.93
CA THR A 249 6.56 -5.12 3.20
C THR A 249 6.06 -4.11 4.22
N ASP A 250 5.47 -3.00 3.79
CA ASP A 250 5.19 -1.84 4.66
C ASP A 250 6.52 -1.13 5.06
N TYR A 251 7.51 -1.18 4.17
CA TYR A 251 8.80 -0.50 4.40
C TYR A 251 8.58 1.01 4.62
N PRO A 252 9.22 1.64 5.60
CA PRO A 252 10.41 1.16 6.33
C PRO A 252 10.11 0.37 7.62
N LEU A 253 8.85 0.11 7.97
CA LEU A 253 8.49 -0.57 9.23
C LEU A 253 8.95 -2.03 9.26
N ILE A 254 8.85 -2.73 8.15
CA ILE A 254 9.40 -4.07 7.95
C ILE A 254 10.32 -4.02 6.73
N THR A 255 11.57 -4.45 6.89
CA THR A 255 12.49 -4.49 5.76
C THR A 255 12.19 -5.68 4.84
N PRO A 256 12.35 -5.52 3.50
CA PRO A 256 12.29 -6.62 2.55
C PRO A 256 13.15 -7.83 2.94
N ASP A 257 14.37 -7.60 3.43
CA ASP A 257 15.27 -8.68 3.84
C ASP A 257 14.66 -9.54 4.97
N ARG A 258 14.08 -8.88 5.99
CA ARG A 258 13.41 -9.57 7.10
C ARG A 258 12.16 -10.31 6.62
N TRP A 259 11.35 -9.66 5.79
CA TRP A 259 10.13 -10.26 5.29
C TRP A 259 10.42 -11.49 4.41
N LEU A 260 11.36 -11.38 3.47
CA LEU A 260 11.76 -12.48 2.58
C LEU A 260 12.36 -13.65 3.37
N ALA A 261 13.20 -13.39 4.37
CA ALA A 261 13.77 -14.43 5.23
C ALA A 261 12.70 -15.23 6.00
N ASP A 262 11.60 -14.59 6.39
CA ASP A 262 10.46 -15.28 7.01
C ASP A 262 9.54 -15.94 5.98
N PHE A 263 9.40 -15.37 4.77
CA PHE A 263 8.63 -15.95 3.66
C PHE A 263 9.22 -17.28 3.16
N GLU A 264 10.54 -17.42 3.18
CA GLU A 264 11.21 -18.69 2.83
C GLU A 264 10.83 -19.86 3.75
N LYS A 265 10.39 -19.56 4.98
CA LYS A 265 10.07 -20.57 6.01
C LYS A 265 8.61 -21.03 6.00
N ILE A 266 7.73 -20.37 5.26
CA ILE A 266 6.31 -20.72 5.20
C ILE A 266 6.00 -21.63 3.99
N ASP A 267 4.93 -22.41 4.11
CA ASP A 267 4.53 -23.40 3.10
C ASP A 267 3.82 -22.75 1.90
N ILE A 268 4.59 -22.00 1.11
CA ILE A 268 4.16 -21.52 -0.22
C ILE A 268 4.82 -22.37 -1.29
N ARG A 269 4.01 -22.91 -2.18
CA ARG A 269 4.46 -23.79 -3.27
C ARG A 269 5.52 -23.10 -4.15
N PRO A 270 6.54 -23.79 -4.63
CA PRO A 270 7.63 -23.20 -5.42
C PRO A 270 7.12 -22.42 -6.65
N GLU A 271 6.11 -22.93 -7.34
CA GLU A 271 5.50 -22.29 -8.53
C GLU A 271 4.65 -21.05 -8.20
N VAL A 272 4.24 -20.87 -6.94
CA VAL A 272 3.44 -19.72 -6.49
C VAL A 272 4.33 -18.58 -6.00
N ARG A 273 5.52 -18.88 -5.47
CA ARG A 273 6.46 -17.86 -4.98
C ARG A 273 6.74 -16.74 -5.98
N PRO A 274 7.13 -17.01 -7.25
CA PRO A 274 7.35 -15.94 -8.23
C PRO A 274 6.07 -15.15 -8.56
N LEU A 275 4.89 -15.77 -8.49
CA LEU A 275 3.63 -15.07 -8.67
C LEU A 275 3.45 -14.00 -7.59
N ILE A 276 3.59 -14.36 -6.32
CA ILE A 276 3.46 -13.45 -5.18
C ILE A 276 4.54 -12.37 -5.22
N LEU A 277 5.79 -12.76 -5.46
CA LEU A 277 6.92 -11.83 -5.36
C LEU A 277 6.96 -10.81 -6.50
N LYS A 278 6.45 -11.15 -7.69
CA LYS A 278 6.63 -10.28 -8.86
C LYS A 278 5.50 -10.31 -9.87
N GLU A 279 5.12 -11.50 -10.38
CA GLU A 279 4.30 -11.60 -11.58
C GLU A 279 2.90 -10.99 -11.39
N ASN A 280 2.28 -11.19 -10.22
CA ASN A 280 0.97 -10.61 -9.92
C ASN A 280 1.02 -9.07 -9.88
N ALA A 281 2.11 -8.49 -9.39
CA ALA A 281 2.31 -7.03 -9.39
C ALA A 281 2.53 -6.50 -10.82
N ILE A 282 3.24 -7.24 -11.67
CA ILE A 282 3.41 -6.89 -13.10
C ILE A 282 2.05 -6.83 -13.80
N ASP A 283 1.20 -7.84 -13.56
CA ASP A 283 -0.12 -7.90 -14.18
C ASP A 283 -1.06 -6.80 -13.64
N LEU A 284 -1.10 -6.61 -12.31
CA LEU A 284 -1.90 -5.55 -11.67
C LEU A 284 -1.53 -4.15 -12.18
N LEU A 285 -0.24 -3.86 -12.24
CA LEU A 285 0.29 -2.53 -12.60
C LEU A 285 0.45 -2.34 -14.12
N LYS A 286 0.09 -3.34 -14.94
CA LYS A 286 0.22 -3.33 -16.40
C LYS A 286 1.63 -2.92 -16.84
N LEU A 287 2.67 -3.56 -16.27
CA LEU A 287 4.07 -3.21 -16.51
C LEU A 287 4.66 -3.86 -17.76
N ARG A 288 3.97 -4.83 -18.36
CA ARG A 288 4.33 -5.38 -19.68
C ARG A 288 3.76 -4.43 -20.75
N ALA A 289 4.65 -3.86 -21.55
CA ALA A 289 4.26 -3.06 -22.70
C ALA A 289 3.73 -3.98 -23.82
#